data_08e3b0f7e593fc17c27853354c2d4278
#
_entry.id   08e3b0f7e593fc17c27853354c2d4278
#
_cell.length_a   1.000
_cell.length_b   1.000
_cell.length_c   1.000
_cell.angle_alpha   90.00
_cell.angle_beta   90.00
_cell.angle_gamma   90.00
#
_symmetry.space_group_name_H-M   'P 1'
#
loop_
_entity.id
_entity.type
_entity.pdbx_description
1 polymer ?
#
loop_
_entity_poly.entity_id
_entity_poly.type
_entity_poly.pdbx_seq_one_letter_code
_entity_poly.pdbx_strand_id
1 'polypeptide(L)'
;MDARTRSNLEVVPLTKHIGAEIRGIDLRDRLDPETVRDIHTAWLEHLVLVFRGQRFSQDDLIWVTGYFGEIGPLSRPLKYFPKGYAKLLPNIMLISNIRENGEVIGALPDGEMHFHHDMIHSELPHNGTLLYSVEIPSHGGDTLFASGYAAYDTLDPAVRQRLEGRKALNHYNYGTTIRGDSKNAVEAFSEAVHPVFRTHDETGRKAVYVDRLMTMKVVDTPQAESDELLNAVFDHSERPEFIYRHVWQLGDLLVWDNRCSAHARDDFPSDQRRLLWRTTVKGTVRPY
;
A
#
# COMPACT_ATOMS: atom_id res chain seq x y z
N MET A 1 29.48 27.91 5.51
CA MET A 1 29.54 26.56 6.11
C MET A 1 28.22 26.38 6.84
N ASP A 2 27.23 25.81 6.19
CA ASP A 2 25.94 25.53 6.83
C ASP A 2 26.15 24.44 7.88
N ALA A 3 25.81 24.78 9.13
CA ALA A 3 25.71 23.79 10.20
C ALA A 3 24.56 22.87 9.87
N ARG A 4 24.85 21.72 9.24
CA ARG A 4 23.89 20.65 9.02
C ARG A 4 23.47 20.12 10.39
N THR A 5 22.27 20.46 10.80
CA THR A 5 21.66 19.94 12.02
C THR A 5 21.54 18.43 11.83
N ARG A 6 22.27 17.64 12.63
CA ARG A 6 22.00 16.20 12.74
C ARG A 6 20.53 16.07 13.12
N SER A 7 19.75 15.37 12.31
CA SER A 7 18.35 15.12 12.63
C SER A 7 18.26 14.29 13.91
N ASN A 8 17.45 14.75 14.87
CA ASN A 8 17.06 13.94 16.03
C ASN A 8 15.98 12.91 15.61
N LEU A 9 16.24 12.16 14.53
CA LEU A 9 15.33 11.14 14.04
C LEU A 9 15.20 10.03 15.09
N GLU A 10 13.99 9.81 15.57
CA GLU A 10 13.63 8.71 16.45
C GLU A 10 12.71 7.73 15.72
N VAL A 11 13.09 6.46 15.71
CA VAL A 11 12.28 5.37 15.14
C VAL A 11 11.58 4.65 16.29
N VAL A 12 10.24 4.73 16.35
CA VAL A 12 9.42 4.14 17.40
C VAL A 12 8.56 3.00 16.80
N PRO A 13 8.93 1.73 17.03
CA PRO A 13 8.12 0.60 16.55
C PRO A 13 6.69 0.65 17.09
N LEU A 14 5.70 0.40 16.24
CA LEU A 14 4.27 0.44 16.56
C LEU A 14 3.71 -0.96 16.89
N THR A 15 4.24 -1.99 16.22
CA THR A 15 3.93 -3.38 16.52
C THR A 15 5.20 -4.23 16.46
N LYS A 16 5.08 -5.50 16.78
CA LYS A 16 6.22 -6.43 16.74
C LYS A 16 6.77 -6.68 15.33
N HIS A 17 5.90 -6.65 14.30
CA HIS A 17 6.23 -7.17 12.99
C HIS A 17 6.15 -6.15 11.86
N ILE A 18 5.49 -5.02 12.09
CA ILE A 18 5.22 -4.01 11.05
C ILE A 18 4.83 -2.68 11.67
N GLY A 19 5.32 -1.59 11.06
CA GLY A 19 4.99 -0.22 11.42
C GLY A 19 5.96 0.40 12.41
N ALA A 20 6.45 1.60 12.07
CA ALA A 20 7.17 2.48 12.98
C ALA A 20 6.74 3.93 12.78
N GLU A 21 6.65 4.69 13.87
CA GLU A 21 6.50 6.14 13.83
C GLU A 21 7.88 6.79 13.78
N ILE A 22 8.06 7.69 12.83
CA ILE A 22 9.28 8.51 12.72
C ILE A 22 9.01 9.87 13.34
N ARG A 23 9.76 10.21 14.36
CA ARG A 23 9.64 11.46 15.13
C ARG A 23 10.84 12.37 14.93
N GLY A 24 10.67 13.65 15.28
CA GLY A 24 11.75 14.63 15.30
C GLY A 24 12.13 15.20 13.94
N ILE A 25 11.28 14.99 12.90
CA ILE A 25 11.56 15.43 11.54
C ILE A 25 10.34 16.07 10.86
N ASP A 26 10.59 17.18 10.16
CA ASP A 26 9.66 17.73 9.15
C ASP A 26 10.22 17.36 7.77
N LEU A 27 9.46 16.56 7.03
CA LEU A 27 9.92 16.07 5.72
C LEU A 27 9.99 17.17 4.64
N ARG A 28 9.45 18.38 4.91
CA ARG A 28 9.60 19.55 4.02
C ARG A 28 11.01 20.12 4.08
N ASP A 29 11.72 19.87 5.16
CA ASP A 29 13.12 20.27 5.25
C ASP A 29 13.96 19.51 4.22
N ARG A 30 15.00 20.17 3.71
CA ARG A 30 15.95 19.50 2.83
C ARG A 30 16.84 18.58 3.66
N LEU A 31 16.43 17.31 3.73
CA LEU A 31 17.15 16.30 4.50
C LEU A 31 18.54 16.05 3.92
N ASP A 32 19.50 15.87 4.80
CA ASP A 32 20.84 15.43 4.40
C ASP A 32 20.80 13.93 3.96
N PRO A 33 21.80 13.49 3.16
CA PRO A 33 21.83 12.13 2.65
C PRO A 33 21.93 11.03 3.72
N GLU A 34 22.42 11.32 4.91
CA GLU A 34 22.51 10.36 6.03
C GLU A 34 21.12 10.14 6.61
N THR A 35 20.38 11.21 6.90
CA THR A 35 19.00 11.15 7.36
C THR A 35 18.09 10.40 6.37
N VAL A 36 18.25 10.65 5.06
CA VAL A 36 17.49 9.93 4.02
C VAL A 36 17.80 8.43 4.06
N ARG A 37 19.08 8.04 4.22
CA ARG A 37 19.46 6.62 4.35
C ARG A 37 18.88 5.99 5.61
N ASP A 38 18.85 6.70 6.73
CA ASP A 38 18.30 6.20 7.99
C ASP A 38 16.79 5.96 7.86
N ILE A 39 16.05 6.88 7.23
CA ILE A 39 14.63 6.71 6.90
C ILE A 39 14.43 5.51 5.98
N HIS A 40 15.25 5.36 4.95
CA HIS A 40 15.16 4.22 4.04
C HIS A 40 15.42 2.89 4.76
N THR A 41 16.43 2.84 5.64
CA THR A 41 16.73 1.67 6.47
C THR A 41 15.55 1.32 7.38
N ALA A 42 14.96 2.32 8.05
CA ALA A 42 13.77 2.13 8.86
C ALA A 42 12.57 1.62 8.04
N TRP A 43 12.41 2.11 6.80
CA TRP A 43 11.36 1.64 5.90
C TRP A 43 11.52 0.16 5.53
N LEU A 44 12.74 -0.28 5.19
CA LEU A 44 13.04 -1.69 4.89
C LEU A 44 12.87 -2.60 6.12
N GLU A 45 13.16 -2.10 7.31
CA GLU A 45 13.05 -2.85 8.57
C GLU A 45 11.60 -2.98 9.04
N HIS A 46 10.85 -1.86 8.98
CA HIS A 46 9.50 -1.77 9.56
C HIS A 46 8.36 -1.84 8.53
N LEU A 47 8.62 -1.86 7.22
CA LEU A 47 7.69 -2.00 6.11
C LEU A 47 6.71 -0.83 5.97
N VAL A 48 6.29 -0.22 7.06
CA VAL A 48 5.38 0.94 7.10
C VAL A 48 5.96 2.01 8.02
N LEU A 49 6.10 3.22 7.51
CA LEU A 49 6.49 4.39 8.30
C LEU A 49 5.33 5.35 8.44
N VAL A 50 5.20 5.92 9.63
CA VAL A 50 4.21 6.94 9.97
C VAL A 50 4.94 8.23 10.36
N PHE A 51 4.60 9.32 9.69
CA PHE A 51 5.07 10.67 10.03
C PHE A 51 3.84 11.49 10.43
N ARG A 52 3.76 11.88 11.70
CA ARG A 52 2.62 12.63 12.23
C ARG A 52 2.76 14.13 11.99
N GLY A 53 1.61 14.82 11.87
CA GLY A 53 1.52 16.28 11.92
C GLY A 53 2.22 17.02 10.78
N GLN A 54 2.44 16.37 9.65
CA GLN A 54 3.04 16.99 8.47
C GLN A 54 2.09 18.01 7.84
N ARG A 55 2.63 19.01 7.12
CA ARG A 55 1.85 20.09 6.50
C ARG A 55 2.28 20.27 5.05
N PHE A 56 1.84 19.34 4.18
CA PHE A 56 2.27 19.30 2.79
C PHE A 56 1.36 20.11 1.86
N SER A 57 1.99 20.86 0.96
CA SER A 57 1.43 21.16 -0.35
C SER A 57 1.54 19.92 -1.27
N GLN A 58 0.94 20.01 -2.47
CA GLN A 58 1.11 18.95 -3.47
C GLN A 58 2.56 18.80 -3.93
N ASP A 59 3.30 19.93 -4.07
CA ASP A 59 4.71 19.92 -4.43
C ASP A 59 5.57 19.29 -3.33
N ASP A 60 5.25 19.53 -2.06
CA ASP A 60 5.94 18.88 -0.93
C ASP A 60 5.76 17.37 -0.98
N LEU A 61 4.54 16.86 -1.25
CA LEU A 61 4.31 15.42 -1.34
C LEU A 61 5.10 14.79 -2.49
N ILE A 62 5.18 15.45 -3.66
CA ILE A 62 6.01 15.00 -4.78
C ILE A 62 7.48 14.98 -4.37
N TRP A 63 7.96 16.05 -3.73
CA TRP A 63 9.33 16.15 -3.25
C TRP A 63 9.68 15.02 -2.26
N VAL A 64 8.83 14.82 -1.25
CA VAL A 64 9.00 13.79 -0.21
C VAL A 64 9.01 12.39 -0.80
N THR A 65 8.19 12.13 -1.84
CA THR A 65 8.21 10.84 -2.55
C THR A 65 9.61 10.52 -3.08
N GLY A 66 10.36 11.54 -3.51
CA GLY A 66 11.73 11.39 -4.00
C GLY A 66 12.73 10.85 -2.97
N TYR A 67 12.46 10.94 -1.68
CA TYR A 67 13.29 10.31 -0.64
C TYR A 67 13.22 8.78 -0.65
N PHE A 68 12.13 8.21 -1.19
CA PHE A 68 11.87 6.77 -1.26
C PHE A 68 12.16 6.17 -2.64
N GLY A 69 12.33 7.00 -3.66
CA GLY A 69 12.68 6.58 -5.02
C GLY A 69 12.05 7.46 -6.12
N GLU A 70 12.20 7.03 -7.36
CA GLU A 70 11.57 7.70 -8.51
C GLU A 70 10.04 7.64 -8.38
N ILE A 71 9.37 8.78 -8.61
CA ILE A 71 7.91 8.85 -8.55
C ILE A 71 7.30 7.99 -9.66
N GLY A 72 6.35 7.14 -9.29
CA GLY A 72 5.63 6.26 -10.19
C GLY A 72 4.49 6.96 -10.95
N PRO A 73 3.99 6.34 -12.01
CA PRO A 73 2.78 6.79 -12.69
C PRO A 73 1.54 6.55 -11.81
N LEU A 74 0.41 7.13 -12.18
CA LEU A 74 -0.88 6.81 -11.57
C LEU A 74 -1.19 5.31 -11.72
N SER A 75 -1.85 4.73 -10.72
CA SER A 75 -2.15 3.29 -10.66
C SER A 75 -3.11 2.79 -11.75
N ARG A 76 -3.73 3.69 -12.50
CA ARG A 76 -4.58 3.37 -13.66
C ARG A 76 -4.61 4.52 -14.65
N PRO A 77 -4.93 4.27 -15.95
CA PRO A 77 -5.12 5.32 -16.95
C PRO A 77 -6.24 6.30 -16.55
N LEU A 78 -6.04 7.60 -16.79
CA LEU A 78 -7.01 8.67 -16.44
C LEU A 78 -8.41 8.43 -16.98
N LYS A 79 -8.56 7.79 -18.16
CA LYS A 79 -9.87 7.48 -18.75
C LYS A 79 -10.75 6.55 -17.88
N TYR A 80 -10.17 5.87 -16.92
CA TYR A 80 -10.87 4.97 -15.97
C TYR A 80 -11.12 5.62 -14.60
N PHE A 81 -10.79 6.90 -14.44
CA PHE A 81 -11.17 7.66 -13.26
C PHE A 81 -12.63 8.15 -13.37
N PRO A 82 -13.29 8.47 -12.25
CA PRO A 82 -14.62 9.08 -12.27
C PRO A 82 -14.67 10.34 -13.13
N LYS A 83 -15.82 10.63 -13.75
CA LYS A 83 -16.00 11.83 -14.60
C LYS A 83 -15.71 13.14 -13.86
N GLY A 84 -16.10 13.20 -12.56
CA GLY A 84 -15.86 14.34 -11.68
C GLY A 84 -14.46 14.40 -11.10
N TYR A 85 -13.55 13.50 -11.48
CA TYR A 85 -12.23 13.40 -10.87
C TYR A 85 -11.47 14.73 -10.90
N ALA A 86 -11.13 15.25 -9.72
CA ALA A 86 -10.37 16.48 -9.57
C ALA A 86 -8.92 16.25 -9.99
N LYS A 87 -8.44 17.11 -10.90
CA LYS A 87 -7.04 17.08 -11.34
C LYS A 87 -6.16 17.73 -10.29
N LEU A 88 -5.21 16.96 -9.79
CA LEU A 88 -4.10 17.41 -8.96
C LEU A 88 -2.84 17.54 -9.85
N LEU A 89 -1.69 17.83 -9.22
CA LEU A 89 -0.41 17.73 -9.90
C LEU A 89 -0.21 16.34 -10.50
N PRO A 90 0.53 16.21 -11.60
CA PRO A 90 0.87 14.91 -12.18
C PRO A 90 1.41 13.95 -11.11
N ASN A 91 1.03 12.68 -11.21
CA ASN A 91 1.43 11.61 -10.29
C ASN A 91 0.80 11.66 -8.88
N ILE A 92 -0.04 12.64 -8.56
CA ILE A 92 -0.87 12.63 -7.35
C ILE A 92 -2.25 12.06 -7.67
N MET A 93 -2.63 10.99 -6.97
CA MET A 93 -3.96 10.41 -7.05
C MET A 93 -4.80 10.87 -5.87
N LEU A 94 -6.00 11.36 -6.15
CA LEU A 94 -6.96 11.75 -5.12
C LEU A 94 -7.78 10.54 -4.67
N ILE A 95 -7.65 10.18 -3.39
CA ILE A 95 -8.48 9.15 -2.74
C ILE A 95 -9.53 9.86 -1.91
N SER A 96 -10.80 9.82 -2.34
CA SER A 96 -11.85 10.62 -1.70
C SER A 96 -13.25 10.07 -2.00
N ASN A 97 -14.17 10.19 -1.03
CA ASN A 97 -15.60 9.99 -1.19
C ASN A 97 -16.35 11.30 -1.49
N ILE A 98 -15.67 12.44 -1.53
CA ILE A 98 -16.29 13.75 -1.72
C ILE A 98 -16.95 13.82 -3.10
N ARG A 99 -18.12 14.45 -3.16
CA ARG A 99 -18.87 14.71 -4.38
C ARG A 99 -18.98 16.21 -4.61
N GLU A 100 -18.76 16.63 -5.85
CA GLU A 100 -19.03 17.98 -6.32
C GLU A 100 -20.03 17.89 -7.48
N ASN A 101 -21.11 18.68 -7.43
CA ASN A 101 -22.20 18.62 -8.41
C ASN A 101 -22.76 17.21 -8.66
N GLY A 102 -22.78 16.36 -7.60
CA GLY A 102 -23.26 14.98 -7.67
C GLY A 102 -22.24 13.95 -8.16
N GLU A 103 -21.09 14.38 -8.69
CA GLU A 103 -20.03 13.50 -9.19
C GLU A 103 -18.92 13.31 -8.17
N VAL A 104 -18.39 12.09 -8.06
CA VAL A 104 -17.25 11.77 -7.17
C VAL A 104 -15.99 12.43 -7.71
N ILE A 105 -15.28 13.18 -6.86
CA ILE A 105 -14.03 13.88 -7.25
C ILE A 105 -12.77 13.02 -7.07
N GLY A 106 -12.85 11.90 -6.38
CA GLY A 106 -11.70 11.02 -6.09
C GLY A 106 -11.91 9.59 -6.57
N ALA A 107 -10.87 8.80 -6.48
CA ALA A 107 -10.93 7.36 -6.68
C ALA A 107 -11.23 6.65 -5.35
N LEU A 108 -11.83 5.44 -5.41
CA LEU A 108 -12.13 4.58 -4.25
C LEU A 108 -12.95 5.31 -3.18
N PRO A 109 -14.17 5.75 -3.49
CA PRO A 109 -14.89 6.73 -2.68
C PRO A 109 -15.17 6.23 -1.26
N ASP A 110 -16.02 5.26 -1.06
CA ASP A 110 -16.49 4.75 0.22
C ASP A 110 -16.47 3.22 0.25
N GLY A 111 -16.81 2.62 1.40
CA GLY A 111 -16.79 1.19 1.64
C GLY A 111 -15.44 0.66 2.12
N GLU A 112 -15.48 -0.58 2.56
CA GLU A 112 -14.27 -1.33 2.90
C GLU A 112 -13.45 -1.69 1.66
N MET A 113 -12.19 -2.00 1.86
CA MET A 113 -11.33 -2.55 0.82
C MET A 113 -10.54 -3.74 1.40
N HIS A 114 -10.67 -4.90 0.77
CA HIS A 114 -9.97 -6.11 1.17
C HIS A 114 -8.45 -5.94 1.08
N PHE A 115 -7.71 -6.77 1.82
CA PHE A 115 -6.25 -6.80 1.73
C PHE A 115 -5.77 -6.99 0.30
N HIS A 116 -4.82 -6.15 -0.11
CA HIS A 116 -4.23 -6.15 -1.44
C HIS A 116 -2.82 -5.56 -1.44
N HIS A 117 -2.07 -5.88 -2.48
CA HIS A 117 -0.82 -5.20 -2.81
C HIS A 117 -1.07 -4.25 -3.99
N ASP A 118 -0.61 -3.01 -3.87
CA ASP A 118 -0.75 -2.04 -4.95
C ASP A 118 -0.11 -2.54 -6.24
N MET A 119 -0.89 -2.51 -7.33
CA MET A 119 -0.43 -2.87 -8.68
C MET A 119 0.05 -4.33 -8.86
N ILE A 120 -0.29 -5.26 -7.96
CA ILE A 120 0.07 -6.68 -8.11
C ILE A 120 -0.42 -7.29 -9.43
N HIS A 121 -1.42 -6.68 -10.05
CA HIS A 121 -1.96 -7.04 -11.36
C HIS A 121 -1.14 -6.49 -12.54
N SER A 122 0.01 -5.85 -12.29
CA SER A 122 0.94 -5.30 -13.29
C SER A 122 2.22 -6.11 -13.32
N GLU A 123 2.86 -6.24 -14.47
CA GLU A 123 4.17 -6.91 -14.59
C GLU A 123 5.26 -6.27 -13.74
N LEU A 124 5.16 -4.95 -13.52
CA LEU A 124 6.11 -4.16 -12.74
C LEU A 124 5.34 -3.33 -11.70
N PRO A 125 4.97 -3.93 -10.56
CA PRO A 125 4.25 -3.24 -9.48
C PRO A 125 5.08 -2.11 -8.87
N HIS A 126 4.42 -1.13 -8.27
CA HIS A 126 5.10 -0.07 -7.53
C HIS A 126 5.85 -0.64 -6.32
N ASN A 127 7.05 -0.10 -6.03
CA ASN A 127 7.83 -0.50 -4.86
C ASN A 127 7.19 0.00 -3.56
N GLY A 128 6.64 1.21 -3.57
CA GLY A 128 6.02 1.79 -2.39
C GLY A 128 4.89 2.74 -2.72
N THR A 129 4.14 3.10 -1.70
CA THR A 129 3.07 4.08 -1.77
C THR A 129 3.16 5.03 -0.60
N LEU A 130 2.90 6.31 -0.87
CA LEU A 130 2.76 7.38 0.11
C LEU A 130 1.31 7.83 0.13
N LEU A 131 0.74 7.98 1.32
CA LEU A 131 -0.64 8.43 1.50
C LEU A 131 -0.68 9.52 2.58
N TYR A 132 -1.10 10.72 2.18
CA TYR A 132 -1.15 11.90 3.04
C TYR A 132 -2.58 12.31 3.33
N SER A 133 -2.91 12.55 4.61
CA SER A 133 -4.26 12.89 5.06
C SER A 133 -4.53 14.39 4.98
N VAL A 134 -5.56 14.77 4.21
CA VAL A 134 -6.03 16.17 4.03
C VAL A 134 -7.35 16.42 4.75
N GLU A 135 -8.31 15.51 4.64
CA GLU A 135 -9.55 15.47 5.42
C GLU A 135 -9.79 14.02 5.87
N ILE A 136 -10.18 13.83 7.11
CA ILE A 136 -10.44 12.51 7.68
C ILE A 136 -11.81 12.47 8.38
N PRO A 137 -12.54 11.33 8.35
CA PRO A 137 -13.76 11.15 9.11
C PRO A 137 -13.46 11.14 10.62
N SER A 138 -14.47 11.38 11.45
CA SER A 138 -14.31 11.36 12.91
C SER A 138 -14.07 9.95 13.46
N HIS A 139 -14.43 8.90 12.70
CA HIS A 139 -14.21 7.48 13.01
C HIS A 139 -14.30 6.64 11.75
N GLY A 140 -13.67 5.46 11.78
CA GLY A 140 -13.58 4.55 10.64
C GLY A 140 -12.60 5.02 9.56
N GLY A 141 -12.53 4.29 8.45
CA GLY A 141 -11.61 4.57 7.36
C GLY A 141 -10.15 4.28 7.71
N ASP A 142 -9.91 3.52 8.78
CA ASP A 142 -8.58 3.09 9.19
C ASP A 142 -7.91 2.30 8.07
N THR A 143 -6.60 2.37 8.01
CA THR A 143 -5.81 1.54 7.09
C THR A 143 -5.09 0.45 7.88
N LEU A 144 -5.25 -0.80 7.43
CA LEU A 144 -4.62 -1.96 8.03
C LEU A 144 -3.46 -2.40 7.14
N PHE A 145 -2.35 -2.78 7.75
CA PHE A 145 -1.17 -3.29 7.05
C PHE A 145 -0.77 -4.64 7.61
N ALA A 146 -0.63 -5.65 6.76
CA ALA A 146 -0.21 -7.00 7.13
C ALA A 146 1.23 -7.26 6.68
N SER A 147 2.05 -7.82 7.59
CA SER A 147 3.45 -8.16 7.31
C SER A 147 3.56 -9.45 6.50
N GLY A 148 3.93 -9.33 5.22
CA GLY A 148 4.21 -10.49 4.37
C GLY A 148 5.43 -11.29 4.85
N TYR A 149 6.41 -10.65 5.50
CA TYR A 149 7.56 -11.34 6.11
C TYR A 149 7.14 -12.23 7.27
N ALA A 150 6.39 -11.68 8.25
CA ALA A 150 5.92 -12.45 9.39
C ALA A 150 5.00 -13.59 8.95
N ALA A 151 4.14 -13.34 7.97
CA ALA A 151 3.27 -14.36 7.40
C ALA A 151 4.09 -15.49 6.75
N TYR A 152 5.12 -15.19 5.96
CA TYR A 152 5.99 -16.21 5.36
C TYR A 152 6.77 -17.01 6.41
N ASP A 153 7.38 -16.32 7.37
CA ASP A 153 8.25 -16.94 8.38
C ASP A 153 7.50 -17.93 9.27
N THR A 154 6.20 -17.71 9.49
CA THR A 154 5.35 -18.49 10.41
C THR A 154 4.28 -19.33 9.73
N LEU A 155 4.21 -19.32 8.38
CA LEU A 155 3.26 -20.13 7.62
C LEU A 155 3.48 -21.63 7.90
N ASP A 156 2.38 -22.38 7.99
CA ASP A 156 2.44 -23.83 8.15
C ASP A 156 3.44 -24.46 7.15
N PRO A 157 4.40 -25.26 7.61
CA PRO A 157 5.44 -25.82 6.75
C PRO A 157 4.91 -26.65 5.59
N ALA A 158 3.78 -27.35 5.75
CA ALA A 158 3.18 -28.15 4.67
C ALA A 158 2.56 -27.25 3.60
N VAL A 159 1.85 -26.19 4.00
CA VAL A 159 1.31 -25.19 3.07
C VAL A 159 2.45 -24.48 2.34
N ARG A 160 3.48 -24.04 3.08
CA ARG A 160 4.64 -23.37 2.49
C ARG A 160 5.35 -24.26 1.47
N GLN A 161 5.57 -25.54 1.78
CA GLN A 161 6.23 -26.48 0.87
C GLN A 161 5.43 -26.68 -0.43
N ARG A 162 4.11 -26.73 -0.36
CA ARG A 162 3.22 -26.88 -1.53
C ARG A 162 3.27 -25.64 -2.44
N LEU A 163 3.55 -24.45 -1.88
CA LEU A 163 3.55 -23.18 -2.60
C LEU A 163 4.94 -22.65 -2.98
N GLU A 164 6.00 -23.23 -2.43
CA GLU A 164 7.38 -22.79 -2.73
C GLU A 164 7.69 -22.91 -4.22
N GLY A 165 8.18 -21.80 -4.82
CA GLY A 165 8.46 -21.71 -6.25
C GLY A 165 7.21 -21.61 -7.14
N ARG A 166 6.00 -21.68 -6.59
CA ARG A 166 4.75 -21.52 -7.36
C ARG A 166 4.48 -20.06 -7.66
N LYS A 167 3.68 -19.86 -8.72
CA LYS A 167 3.21 -18.53 -9.14
C LYS A 167 1.69 -18.44 -9.03
N ALA A 168 1.17 -17.23 -8.85
CA ALA A 168 -0.25 -16.95 -8.80
C ALA A 168 -0.65 -15.93 -9.86
N LEU A 169 -1.83 -16.10 -10.43
CA LEU A 169 -2.48 -15.13 -11.30
C LEU A 169 -3.19 -14.08 -10.44
N ASN A 170 -2.83 -12.84 -10.66
CA ASN A 170 -3.46 -11.67 -10.04
C ASN A 170 -4.24 -10.90 -11.10
N HIS A 171 -5.50 -10.60 -10.81
CA HIS A 171 -6.42 -9.95 -11.73
C HIS A 171 -7.17 -8.84 -11.01
N TYR A 172 -7.29 -7.68 -11.62
CA TYR A 172 -7.99 -6.53 -11.06
C TYR A 172 -8.93 -5.89 -12.06
N ASN A 173 -10.22 -5.90 -11.73
CA ASN A 173 -11.21 -5.05 -12.36
C ASN A 173 -11.17 -3.68 -11.67
N TYR A 174 -10.76 -2.64 -12.40
CA TYR A 174 -10.60 -1.30 -11.82
C TYR A 174 -11.88 -0.82 -11.12
N GLY A 175 -11.71 -0.35 -9.88
CA GLY A 175 -12.80 0.12 -9.02
C GLY A 175 -13.36 -0.91 -8.05
N THR A 176 -13.04 -2.20 -8.19
CA THR A 176 -13.42 -3.24 -7.22
C THR A 176 -12.66 -3.05 -5.91
N THR A 177 -13.36 -3.14 -4.79
CA THR A 177 -12.78 -3.06 -3.44
C THR A 177 -12.98 -4.34 -2.64
N ILE A 178 -13.95 -5.16 -3.01
CA ILE A 178 -14.28 -6.44 -2.38
C ILE A 178 -14.21 -7.53 -3.44
N ARG A 179 -13.59 -8.66 -3.14
CA ARG A 179 -13.48 -9.79 -4.05
C ARG A 179 -14.87 -10.30 -4.44
N GLY A 180 -15.11 -10.40 -5.74
CA GLY A 180 -16.38 -10.88 -6.30
C GLY A 180 -17.50 -9.83 -6.37
N ASP A 181 -17.27 -8.62 -5.86
CA ASP A 181 -18.19 -7.50 -6.03
C ASP A 181 -17.80 -6.68 -7.25
N SER A 182 -18.70 -6.61 -8.24
CA SER A 182 -18.51 -5.82 -9.46
C SER A 182 -19.26 -4.48 -9.44
N LYS A 183 -19.87 -4.09 -8.32
CA LYS A 183 -20.75 -2.91 -8.21
C LYS A 183 -20.08 -1.62 -8.68
N ASN A 184 -18.78 -1.46 -8.40
CA ASN A 184 -17.99 -0.30 -8.77
C ASN A 184 -16.96 -0.60 -9.87
N ALA A 185 -16.97 -1.82 -10.43
CA ALA A 185 -16.03 -2.21 -11.48
C ALA A 185 -16.31 -1.45 -12.77
N VAL A 186 -15.26 -1.02 -13.45
CA VAL A 186 -15.35 -0.51 -14.83
C VAL A 186 -15.06 -1.66 -15.80
N GLU A 187 -15.52 -1.54 -17.06
CA GLU A 187 -15.23 -2.52 -18.13
C GLU A 187 -13.75 -2.46 -18.56
N ALA A 188 -12.85 -2.65 -17.61
CA ALA A 188 -11.41 -2.69 -17.84
C ALA A 188 -10.74 -3.49 -16.73
N PHE A 189 -9.84 -4.36 -17.10
CA PHE A 189 -9.04 -5.15 -16.16
C PHE A 189 -7.56 -5.13 -16.55
N SER A 190 -6.74 -5.54 -15.61
CA SER A 190 -5.33 -5.84 -15.80
C SER A 190 -4.98 -7.11 -15.04
N GLU A 191 -4.04 -7.88 -15.55
CA GLU A 191 -3.60 -9.13 -14.91
C GLU A 191 -2.10 -9.35 -15.07
N ALA A 192 -1.50 -10.01 -14.08
CA ALA A 192 -0.12 -10.43 -14.09
C ALA A 192 0.09 -11.71 -13.26
N VAL A 193 1.15 -12.45 -13.58
CA VAL A 193 1.54 -13.66 -12.86
C VAL A 193 2.82 -13.36 -12.08
N HIS A 194 2.77 -13.58 -10.76
CA HIS A 194 3.87 -13.34 -9.83
C HIS A 194 4.12 -14.56 -8.93
N PRO A 195 5.32 -14.69 -8.31
CA PRO A 195 5.55 -15.72 -7.31
C PRO A 195 4.57 -15.55 -6.13
N VAL A 196 4.14 -16.68 -5.55
CA VAL A 196 3.33 -16.67 -4.30
C VAL A 196 4.16 -16.10 -3.14
N PHE A 197 5.45 -16.41 -3.12
CA PHE A 197 6.44 -15.88 -2.18
C PHE A 197 7.47 -15.08 -2.96
N ARG A 198 7.42 -13.76 -2.82
CA ARG A 198 8.35 -12.82 -3.46
C ARG A 198 9.62 -12.69 -2.64
N THR A 199 10.78 -12.71 -3.30
CA THR A 199 12.03 -12.25 -2.70
C THR A 199 12.10 -10.73 -2.83
N HIS A 200 12.34 -10.05 -1.71
CA HIS A 200 12.51 -8.60 -1.70
C HIS A 200 13.90 -8.24 -2.24
N ASP A 201 13.93 -7.37 -3.23
CA ASP A 201 15.13 -7.07 -4.03
C ASP A 201 16.26 -6.36 -3.25
N GLU A 202 15.96 -5.65 -2.17
CA GLU A 202 16.96 -4.98 -1.33
C GLU A 202 17.33 -5.78 -0.06
N THR A 203 16.37 -6.47 0.56
CA THR A 203 16.63 -7.19 1.82
C THR A 203 16.95 -8.65 1.64
N GLY A 204 16.62 -9.25 0.49
CA GLY A 204 16.75 -10.69 0.23
C GLY A 204 15.74 -11.55 1.00
N ARG A 205 14.88 -10.98 1.82
CA ARG A 205 13.86 -11.72 2.61
C ARG A 205 12.70 -12.14 1.72
N LYS A 206 12.10 -13.28 2.04
CA LYS A 206 10.87 -13.74 1.39
C LYS A 206 9.64 -13.20 2.11
N ALA A 207 8.64 -12.79 1.34
CA ALA A 207 7.35 -12.33 1.81
C ALA A 207 6.21 -13.07 1.10
N VAL A 208 5.10 -13.30 1.79
CA VAL A 208 3.84 -13.66 1.13
C VAL A 208 3.47 -12.53 0.16
N TYR A 209 3.23 -12.89 -1.12
CA TYR A 209 2.92 -11.93 -2.19
C TYR A 209 1.70 -12.37 -2.99
N VAL A 210 0.64 -12.69 -2.26
CA VAL A 210 -0.71 -12.97 -2.74
C VAL A 210 -1.69 -12.29 -1.79
N ASP A 211 -2.87 -11.92 -2.28
CA ASP A 211 -3.86 -11.21 -1.49
C ASP A 211 -5.30 -11.60 -1.81
N ARG A 212 -6.20 -11.29 -0.89
CA ARG A 212 -7.62 -11.66 -0.97
C ARG A 212 -8.35 -10.93 -2.10
N LEU A 213 -7.99 -9.69 -2.41
CA LEU A 213 -8.71 -8.90 -3.41
C LEU A 213 -8.40 -9.34 -4.83
N MET A 214 -7.13 -9.51 -5.17
CA MET A 214 -6.68 -9.59 -6.57
C MET A 214 -6.14 -10.97 -6.98
N THR A 215 -5.71 -11.82 -6.03
CA THR A 215 -5.15 -13.14 -6.39
C THR A 215 -6.25 -14.13 -6.71
N MET A 216 -6.29 -14.63 -7.95
CA MET A 216 -7.33 -15.49 -8.45
C MET A 216 -7.05 -16.98 -8.27
N LYS A 217 -5.83 -17.39 -8.59
CA LYS A 217 -5.46 -18.82 -8.51
C LYS A 217 -3.93 -19.01 -8.50
N VAL A 218 -3.49 -20.13 -7.97
CA VAL A 218 -2.14 -20.66 -8.16
C VAL A 218 -2.07 -21.28 -9.56
N VAL A 219 -1.08 -20.86 -10.36
CA VAL A 219 -0.90 -21.32 -11.74
C VAL A 219 -0.61 -22.82 -11.76
N ASP A 220 -1.10 -23.53 -12.79
CA ASP A 220 -0.90 -24.97 -12.98
C ASP A 220 -1.36 -25.83 -11.78
N THR A 221 -2.43 -25.41 -11.13
CA THR A 221 -3.03 -26.09 -9.97
C THR A 221 -4.54 -26.21 -10.19
N PRO A 222 -5.17 -27.36 -9.87
CA PRO A 222 -6.62 -27.50 -9.91
C PRO A 222 -7.30 -26.43 -9.05
N GLN A 223 -8.44 -25.89 -9.51
CA GLN A 223 -9.07 -24.74 -8.85
C GLN A 223 -9.36 -25.01 -7.36
N ALA A 224 -9.94 -26.16 -7.03
CA ALA A 224 -10.26 -26.50 -5.65
C ALA A 224 -9.03 -26.56 -4.73
N GLU A 225 -7.91 -27.10 -5.22
CA GLU A 225 -6.64 -27.12 -4.49
C GLU A 225 -6.04 -25.73 -4.36
N SER A 226 -6.09 -24.92 -5.43
CA SER A 226 -5.66 -23.55 -5.41
C SER A 226 -6.43 -22.72 -4.38
N ASP A 227 -7.76 -22.87 -4.35
CA ASP A 227 -8.62 -22.15 -3.39
C ASP A 227 -8.32 -22.56 -1.95
N GLU A 228 -8.10 -23.85 -1.68
CA GLU A 228 -7.68 -24.34 -0.35
C GLU A 228 -6.39 -23.69 0.11
N LEU A 229 -5.35 -23.72 -0.76
CA LEU A 229 -4.03 -23.18 -0.43
C LEU A 229 -4.06 -21.66 -0.26
N LEU A 230 -4.72 -20.95 -1.17
CA LEU A 230 -4.79 -19.47 -1.08
C LEU A 230 -5.59 -19.03 0.14
N ASN A 231 -6.71 -19.68 0.47
CA ASN A 231 -7.48 -19.35 1.67
C ASN A 231 -6.64 -19.59 2.94
N ALA A 232 -5.90 -20.69 3.01
CA ALA A 232 -5.01 -20.94 4.14
C ALA A 232 -3.94 -19.83 4.28
N VAL A 233 -3.37 -19.33 3.17
CA VAL A 233 -2.41 -18.22 3.18
C VAL A 233 -3.07 -16.90 3.57
N PHE A 234 -4.26 -16.58 3.03
CA PHE A 234 -4.98 -15.33 3.35
C PHE A 234 -5.35 -15.29 4.83
N ASP A 235 -5.98 -16.35 5.34
CA ASP A 235 -6.40 -16.43 6.75
C ASP A 235 -5.20 -16.34 7.69
N HIS A 236 -4.05 -16.92 7.30
CA HIS A 236 -2.83 -16.81 8.07
C HIS A 236 -2.23 -15.40 8.03
N SER A 237 -2.15 -14.77 6.85
CA SER A 237 -1.53 -13.45 6.67
C SER A 237 -2.33 -12.32 7.32
N GLU A 238 -3.65 -12.51 7.43
CA GLU A 238 -4.58 -11.53 8.00
C GLU A 238 -4.79 -11.72 9.52
N ARG A 239 -3.94 -12.51 10.20
CA ARG A 239 -4.02 -12.69 11.66
C ARG A 239 -3.66 -11.40 12.40
N PRO A 240 -4.37 -11.06 13.49
CA PRO A 240 -4.17 -9.80 14.20
C PRO A 240 -2.74 -9.51 14.64
N GLU A 241 -1.95 -10.55 14.98
CA GLU A 241 -0.55 -10.41 15.40
C GLU A 241 0.38 -9.88 14.29
N PHE A 242 0.00 -10.00 13.01
CA PHE A 242 0.78 -9.53 11.87
C PHE A 242 0.30 -8.18 11.34
N ILE A 243 -0.76 -7.62 11.95
CA ILE A 243 -1.42 -6.41 11.47
C ILE A 243 -1.04 -5.20 12.32
N TYR A 244 -0.70 -4.12 11.64
CA TYR A 244 -0.72 -2.77 12.17
C TYR A 244 -1.99 -2.06 11.66
N ARG A 245 -2.81 -1.54 12.58
CA ARG A 245 -3.97 -0.70 12.29
C ARG A 245 -3.59 0.76 12.48
N HIS A 246 -3.67 1.55 11.41
CA HIS A 246 -3.45 2.98 11.47
C HIS A 246 -4.76 3.74 11.61
N VAL A 247 -4.96 4.35 12.77
CA VAL A 247 -6.02 5.32 13.02
C VAL A 247 -5.52 6.70 12.58
N TRP A 248 -6.16 7.26 11.56
CA TRP A 248 -5.73 8.49 10.93
C TRP A 248 -5.85 9.71 11.82
N GLN A 249 -4.86 10.61 11.74
CA GLN A 249 -4.91 11.98 12.22
C GLN A 249 -4.65 12.93 11.05
N LEU A 250 -5.16 14.16 11.15
CA LEU A 250 -4.93 15.16 10.12
C LEU A 250 -3.43 15.48 10.00
N GLY A 251 -2.91 15.49 8.78
CA GLY A 251 -1.50 15.70 8.52
C GLY A 251 -0.62 14.46 8.69
N ASP A 252 -1.20 13.26 8.82
CA ASP A 252 -0.42 12.02 8.78
C ASP A 252 0.04 11.74 7.36
N LEU A 253 1.33 11.39 7.23
CA LEU A 253 1.87 10.70 6.07
C LEU A 253 2.19 9.26 6.43
N LEU A 254 1.66 8.32 5.67
CA LEU A 254 2.08 6.92 5.67
C LEU A 254 2.91 6.62 4.44
N VAL A 255 3.94 5.81 4.64
CA VAL A 255 4.76 5.25 3.55
C VAL A 255 4.86 3.76 3.76
N TRP A 256 4.43 2.95 2.79
CA TRP A 256 4.54 1.49 2.92
C TRP A 256 5.23 0.82 1.74
N ASP A 257 5.86 -0.31 2.02
CA ASP A 257 6.56 -1.13 1.05
C ASP A 257 5.60 -2.18 0.46
N ASN A 258 5.20 -1.98 -0.78
CA ASN A 258 4.31 -2.89 -1.50
C ASN A 258 4.95 -4.25 -1.82
N ARG A 259 6.26 -4.35 -1.70
CA ARG A 259 7.00 -5.58 -2.01
C ARG A 259 6.82 -6.66 -0.95
N CYS A 260 6.45 -6.25 0.27
CA CYS A 260 6.41 -7.14 1.43
C CYS A 260 5.28 -6.86 2.43
N SER A 261 4.35 -5.94 2.11
CA SER A 261 3.16 -5.69 2.93
C SER A 261 1.90 -5.56 2.09
N ALA A 262 0.83 -6.23 2.50
CA ALA A 262 -0.51 -6.03 2.00
C ALA A 262 -1.23 -4.99 2.87
N HIS A 263 -2.22 -4.29 2.30
CA HIS A 263 -3.01 -3.33 3.06
C HIS A 263 -4.50 -3.42 2.74
N ALA A 264 -5.31 -3.00 3.71
CA ALA A 264 -6.76 -2.96 3.64
C ALA A 264 -7.29 -1.64 4.20
N ARG A 265 -8.55 -1.33 3.94
CA ARG A 265 -9.23 -0.18 4.50
C ARG A 265 -10.55 -0.60 5.11
N ASP A 266 -10.78 -0.17 6.36
CA ASP A 266 -12.08 -0.27 6.99
C ASP A 266 -13.09 0.68 6.33
N ASP A 267 -14.37 0.33 6.43
CA ASP A 267 -15.45 1.22 6.05
C ASP A 267 -15.52 2.45 6.97
N PHE A 268 -16.20 3.49 6.50
CA PHE A 268 -16.44 4.72 7.23
C PHE A 268 -17.79 5.34 6.81
N PRO A 269 -18.39 6.19 7.65
CA PRO A 269 -19.68 6.82 7.34
C PRO A 269 -19.63 7.59 6.03
N SER A 270 -20.52 7.26 5.09
CA SER A 270 -20.54 7.84 3.73
C SER A 270 -20.89 9.32 3.71
N ASP A 271 -21.49 9.84 4.80
CA ASP A 271 -21.81 11.26 5.01
C ASP A 271 -20.62 12.08 5.57
N GLN A 272 -19.54 11.41 5.98
CA GLN A 272 -18.32 12.08 6.43
C GLN A 272 -17.29 12.18 5.30
N ARG A 273 -16.65 13.34 5.22
CA ARG A 273 -15.68 13.63 4.18
C ARG A 273 -14.35 12.97 4.49
N ARG A 274 -13.78 12.32 3.47
CA ARG A 274 -12.43 11.74 3.50
C ARG A 274 -11.67 12.14 2.25
N LEU A 275 -10.50 12.74 2.42
CA LEU A 275 -9.65 13.19 1.32
C LEU A 275 -8.19 12.92 1.65
N LEU A 276 -7.55 12.12 0.83
CA LEU A 276 -6.15 11.77 0.93
C LEU A 276 -5.46 11.99 -0.42
N TRP A 277 -4.20 12.42 -0.37
CA TRP A 277 -3.35 12.49 -1.55
C TRP A 277 -2.41 11.30 -1.56
N ARG A 278 -2.33 10.64 -2.70
CA ARG A 278 -1.51 9.46 -2.90
C ARG A 278 -0.47 9.69 -3.98
N THR A 279 0.78 9.35 -3.68
CA THR A 279 1.85 9.16 -4.66
C THR A 279 2.40 7.74 -4.56
N THR A 280 3.19 7.33 -5.54
CA THR A 280 3.78 5.99 -5.56
C THR A 280 5.25 6.05 -5.92
N VAL A 281 6.01 5.10 -5.42
CA VAL A 281 7.40 4.86 -5.80
C VAL A 281 7.41 3.83 -6.92
N LYS A 282 8.04 4.19 -8.04
CA LYS A 282 8.10 3.36 -9.24
C LYS A 282 8.76 2.02 -8.96
N GLY A 283 8.17 0.96 -9.47
CA GLY A 283 8.79 -0.37 -9.49
C GLY A 283 9.93 -0.44 -10.50
N THR A 284 11.01 -1.10 -10.11
CA THR A 284 12.23 -1.23 -10.93
C THR A 284 12.59 -2.68 -11.22
N VAL A 285 12.10 -3.62 -10.43
CA VAL A 285 12.39 -5.05 -10.54
C VAL A 285 11.08 -5.84 -10.59
N ARG A 286 10.98 -6.77 -11.56
CA ARG A 286 9.84 -7.70 -11.58
C ARG A 286 9.88 -8.61 -10.36
N PRO A 287 8.75 -8.93 -9.74
CA PRO A 287 8.68 -9.88 -8.62
C PRO A 287 9.27 -11.26 -8.98
N TYR A 288 10.16 -11.79 -8.14
CA TYR A 288 10.85 -13.09 -8.34
C TYR A 288 10.95 -13.88 -7.03
#